data_3fb1f51aa4771a5b807ad911a165bd30
#
_entry.id   3fb1f51aa4771a5b807ad911a165bd30
#
_cell.length_a   1.000
_cell.length_b   1.000
_cell.length_c   1.000
_cell.angle_alpha   90.00
_cell.angle_beta   90.00
_cell.angle_gamma   90.00
#
_symmetry.space_group_name_H-M   'P 1'
#
loop_
_entity.id
_entity.type
_entity.pdbx_description
1 polymer ?
#
loop_
_entity_poly.entity_id
_entity_poly.type
_entity_poly.pdbx_seq_one_letter_code
_entity_poly.pdbx_strand_id
1 'polypeptide(L)'
;GHMFMNPKDAPFAVAMVILVLGLVRLVEEYPAPSPRTILIVGLGAGLSIGCRILGGLALVYAMVGLAPLLIEEVRTQGSREAMRRFGHVVYVLLPGLVLGYLIMGLVWPWSIMEADHPFKALTYFSHFFEKPWKEMFDGALVSVPDMPWSYLPTLFALQLPEILLVLLIAGVVGTFTSLSRADVSARRKTMLLMLTLAATLPLAIAMVKRPALYNGIRHFIFVIPPMAALAGISFAWGMNWLKVNHRRWQPAAMAVFAFGLLLPLSEMIRLHPYEYTHFNHIVG
;
A
#
# COMPACT_ATOMS: atom_id res chain seq x y z
N GLY A 1 2.17 -1.39 19.59
CA GLY A 1 1.07 -0.55 19.99
C GLY A 1 -0.26 -0.82 19.32
N HIS A 2 -0.42 -0.44 18.05
CA HIS A 2 -1.71 -0.48 17.33
C HIS A 2 -2.40 -1.86 17.29
N MET A 3 -1.66 -2.96 17.26
CA MET A 3 -2.22 -4.31 17.20
C MET A 3 -3.11 -4.63 18.41
N PHE A 4 -2.75 -4.16 19.60
CA PHE A 4 -3.52 -4.40 20.83
C PHE A 4 -4.66 -3.41 21.02
N MET A 5 -4.50 -2.17 20.52
CA MET A 5 -5.50 -1.12 20.63
C MET A 5 -6.57 -1.21 19.54
N ASN A 6 -6.19 -1.68 18.34
CA ASN A 6 -7.05 -1.72 17.16
C ASN A 6 -6.93 -3.08 16.45
N PRO A 7 -7.67 -4.10 16.89
CA PRO A 7 -7.49 -5.49 16.44
C PRO A 7 -7.80 -5.71 14.95
N LYS A 8 -8.50 -4.78 14.28
CA LYS A 8 -8.81 -4.89 12.83
C LYS A 8 -7.72 -4.31 11.94
N ASP A 9 -6.95 -3.32 12.41
CA ASP A 9 -6.07 -2.52 11.56
C ASP A 9 -4.79 -3.28 11.20
N ALA A 10 -4.17 -3.97 12.17
CA ALA A 10 -2.97 -4.74 11.92
C ALA A 10 -3.20 -6.01 11.07
N PRO A 11 -4.23 -6.86 11.33
CA PRO A 11 -4.57 -7.96 10.43
C PRO A 11 -4.86 -7.52 9.00
N PHE A 12 -5.57 -6.39 8.82
CA PHE A 12 -5.81 -5.82 7.51
C PHE A 12 -4.51 -5.42 6.81
N ALA A 13 -3.58 -4.76 7.51
CA ALA A 13 -2.28 -4.39 6.96
C ALA A 13 -1.48 -5.62 6.51
N VAL A 14 -1.44 -6.69 7.32
CA VAL A 14 -0.79 -7.96 6.95
C VAL A 14 -1.45 -8.58 5.72
N ALA A 15 -2.78 -8.63 5.67
CA ALA A 15 -3.52 -9.18 4.54
C ALA A 15 -3.22 -8.40 3.23
N MET A 16 -3.12 -7.06 3.32
CA MET A 16 -2.74 -6.21 2.18
C MET A 16 -1.31 -6.46 1.72
N VAL A 17 -0.36 -6.69 2.64
CA VAL A 17 1.02 -7.08 2.27
C VAL A 17 1.03 -8.40 1.51
N ILE A 18 0.28 -9.41 1.98
CA ILE A 18 0.16 -10.70 1.28
C ILE A 18 -0.41 -10.50 -0.12
N LEU A 19 -1.45 -9.66 -0.26
CA LEU A 19 -2.07 -9.38 -1.55
C LEU A 19 -1.10 -8.66 -2.50
N VAL A 20 -0.43 -7.59 -2.04
CA VAL A 20 0.55 -6.85 -2.84
C VAL A 20 1.71 -7.76 -3.26
N LEU A 21 2.20 -8.63 -2.37
CA LEU A 21 3.20 -9.64 -2.71
C LEU A 21 2.69 -10.58 -3.82
N GLY A 22 1.45 -11.04 -3.71
CA GLY A 22 0.81 -11.87 -4.73
C GLY A 22 0.73 -11.17 -6.08
N LEU A 23 0.36 -9.89 -6.09
CA LEU A 23 0.28 -9.09 -7.32
C LEU A 23 1.65 -8.85 -7.96
N VAL A 24 2.69 -8.57 -7.16
CA VAL A 24 4.07 -8.43 -7.66
C VAL A 24 4.55 -9.74 -8.28
N ARG A 25 4.35 -10.87 -7.60
CA ARG A 25 4.68 -12.21 -8.14
C ARG A 25 3.89 -12.55 -9.40
N LEU A 26 2.62 -12.16 -9.47
CA LEU A 26 1.81 -12.33 -10.67
C LEU A 26 2.43 -11.63 -11.88
N VAL A 27 2.98 -10.42 -11.69
CA VAL A 27 3.70 -9.68 -12.73
C VAL A 27 5.03 -10.35 -13.08
N GLU A 28 5.77 -10.85 -12.08
CA GLU A 28 7.02 -11.57 -12.31
C GLU A 28 6.83 -12.85 -13.14
N GLU A 29 5.77 -13.58 -12.86
CA GLU A 29 5.46 -14.88 -13.48
C GLU A 29 4.54 -14.77 -14.71
N TYR A 30 4.10 -13.55 -15.06
CA TYR A 30 3.24 -13.34 -16.22
C TYR A 30 3.90 -13.86 -17.52
N PRO A 31 3.18 -14.59 -18.42
CA PRO A 31 1.73 -14.86 -18.42
C PRO A 31 1.33 -16.21 -17.79
N ALA A 32 2.19 -16.90 -17.08
CA ALA A 32 1.93 -18.23 -16.52
C ALA A 32 2.23 -18.28 -15.01
N PRO A 33 1.32 -17.73 -14.16
CA PRO A 33 1.52 -17.71 -12.72
C PRO A 33 1.53 -19.11 -12.11
N SER A 34 2.44 -19.34 -11.17
CA SER A 34 2.56 -20.60 -10.44
C SER A 34 1.37 -20.82 -9.47
N PRO A 35 1.08 -22.07 -9.09
CA PRO A 35 0.06 -22.36 -8.09
C PRO A 35 0.28 -21.65 -6.75
N ARG A 36 1.54 -21.41 -6.37
CA ARG A 36 1.89 -20.63 -5.16
C ARG A 36 1.43 -19.17 -5.29
N THR A 37 1.66 -18.54 -6.42
CA THR A 37 1.23 -17.17 -6.68
C THR A 37 -0.28 -17.06 -6.69
N ILE A 38 -0.97 -18.01 -7.32
CA ILE A 38 -2.44 -18.10 -7.31
C ILE A 38 -2.97 -18.20 -5.88
N LEU A 39 -2.37 -19.06 -5.06
CA LEU A 39 -2.72 -19.22 -3.65
C LEU A 39 -2.50 -17.91 -2.86
N ILE A 40 -1.35 -17.26 -3.02
CA ILE A 40 -1.02 -15.99 -2.32
C ILE A 40 -2.00 -14.88 -2.70
N VAL A 41 -2.35 -14.76 -3.99
CA VAL A 41 -3.35 -13.79 -4.45
C VAL A 41 -4.72 -14.09 -3.83
N GLY A 42 -5.15 -15.34 -3.85
CA GLY A 42 -6.44 -15.76 -3.26
C GLY A 42 -6.50 -15.50 -1.75
N LEU A 43 -5.48 -15.94 -1.00
CA LEU A 43 -5.36 -15.68 0.44
C LEU A 43 -5.37 -14.17 0.74
N GLY A 44 -4.53 -13.41 0.05
CA GLY A 44 -4.43 -11.97 0.24
C GLY A 44 -5.74 -11.24 -0.08
N ALA A 45 -6.41 -11.58 -1.17
CA ALA A 45 -7.70 -11.00 -1.56
C ALA A 45 -8.79 -11.33 -0.53
N GLY A 46 -8.93 -12.60 -0.17
CA GLY A 46 -9.96 -13.04 0.77
C GLY A 46 -9.78 -12.44 2.17
N LEU A 47 -8.57 -12.48 2.71
CA LEU A 47 -8.27 -11.89 4.02
C LEU A 47 -8.42 -10.36 4.02
N SER A 48 -7.91 -9.66 3.00
CA SER A 48 -7.97 -8.20 2.97
C SER A 48 -9.41 -7.69 2.85
N ILE A 49 -10.20 -8.21 1.91
CA ILE A 49 -11.61 -7.81 1.74
C ILE A 49 -12.45 -8.28 2.93
N GLY A 50 -12.19 -9.48 3.46
CA GLY A 50 -12.87 -10.00 4.64
C GLY A 50 -12.61 -9.17 5.91
N CYS A 51 -11.40 -8.60 6.06
CA CYS A 51 -11.10 -7.69 7.17
C CYS A 51 -11.70 -6.30 6.97
N ARG A 52 -11.57 -5.76 5.74
CA ARG A 52 -12.10 -4.43 5.36
C ARG A 52 -12.39 -4.39 3.86
N ILE A 53 -13.54 -3.85 3.50
CA ILE A 53 -13.93 -3.66 2.09
C ILE A 53 -12.90 -2.83 1.29
N LEU A 54 -12.11 -1.98 1.95
CA LEU A 54 -10.98 -1.24 1.37
C LEU A 54 -9.92 -2.14 0.73
N GLY A 55 -9.87 -3.44 1.07
CA GLY A 55 -9.03 -4.43 0.39
C GLY A 55 -9.29 -4.49 -1.13
N GLY A 56 -10.50 -4.13 -1.56
CA GLY A 56 -10.85 -4.01 -2.97
C GLY A 56 -10.05 -2.95 -3.75
N LEU A 57 -9.40 -1.98 -3.09
CA LEU A 57 -8.49 -1.04 -3.74
C LEU A 57 -7.30 -1.73 -4.43
N ALA A 58 -6.94 -2.94 -3.99
CA ALA A 58 -5.88 -3.70 -4.65
C ALA A 58 -6.22 -4.05 -6.11
N LEU A 59 -7.51 -4.16 -6.45
CA LEU A 59 -7.93 -4.32 -7.85
C LEU A 59 -7.56 -3.07 -8.68
N VAL A 60 -7.68 -1.89 -8.11
CA VAL A 60 -7.28 -0.63 -8.77
C VAL A 60 -5.76 -0.60 -8.97
N TYR A 61 -4.98 -1.02 -7.96
CA TYR A 61 -3.50 -1.12 -8.09
C TYR A 61 -3.13 -2.09 -9.21
N ALA A 62 -3.83 -3.25 -9.28
CA ALA A 62 -3.58 -4.24 -10.32
C ALA A 62 -3.94 -3.70 -11.71
N MET A 63 -5.14 -3.15 -11.89
CA MET A 63 -5.61 -2.67 -13.19
C MET A 63 -4.73 -1.53 -13.73
N VAL A 64 -4.47 -0.51 -12.92
CA VAL A 64 -3.65 0.64 -13.34
C VAL A 64 -2.17 0.25 -13.44
N GLY A 65 -1.70 -0.54 -12.48
CA GLY A 65 -0.31 -0.98 -12.42
C GLY A 65 0.09 -1.89 -13.57
N LEU A 66 -0.82 -2.70 -14.11
CA LEU A 66 -0.55 -3.58 -15.27
C LEU A 66 -0.41 -2.82 -16.59
N ALA A 67 -0.81 -1.54 -16.67
CA ALA A 67 -0.79 -0.78 -17.91
C ALA A 67 0.56 -0.81 -18.66
N PRO A 68 1.74 -0.60 -18.03
CA PRO A 68 3.02 -0.65 -18.76
C PRO A 68 3.28 -2.00 -19.42
N LEU A 69 2.96 -3.10 -18.75
CA LEU A 69 3.14 -4.46 -19.26
C LEU A 69 2.20 -4.73 -20.44
N LEU A 70 0.93 -4.41 -20.30
CA LEU A 70 -0.08 -4.62 -21.36
C LEU A 70 0.19 -3.75 -22.58
N ILE A 71 0.61 -2.50 -22.39
CA ILE A 71 0.99 -1.60 -23.50
C ILE A 71 2.18 -2.19 -24.28
N GLU A 72 3.19 -2.70 -23.58
CA GLU A 72 4.34 -3.32 -24.24
C GLU A 72 3.94 -4.60 -24.97
N GLU A 73 3.12 -5.46 -24.39
CA GLU A 73 2.60 -6.65 -25.07
C GLU A 73 1.81 -6.31 -26.34
N VAL A 74 0.91 -5.32 -26.26
CA VAL A 74 0.15 -4.87 -27.44
C VAL A 74 1.10 -4.37 -28.54
N ARG A 75 2.14 -3.64 -28.17
CA ARG A 75 3.13 -3.12 -29.14
C ARG A 75 4.00 -4.20 -29.77
N THR A 76 4.37 -5.24 -29.00
CA THR A 76 5.33 -6.27 -29.44
C THR A 76 4.66 -7.50 -30.04
N GLN A 77 3.49 -7.91 -29.52
CA GLN A 77 2.79 -9.15 -29.89
C GLN A 77 1.46 -8.90 -30.62
N GLY A 78 0.99 -7.65 -30.61
CA GLY A 78 -0.33 -7.27 -31.13
C GLY A 78 -1.47 -7.45 -30.11
N SER A 79 -2.56 -6.73 -30.32
CA SER A 79 -3.68 -6.66 -29.38
C SER A 79 -4.37 -8.01 -29.12
N ARG A 80 -4.50 -8.85 -30.15
CA ARG A 80 -5.16 -10.17 -30.05
C ARG A 80 -4.38 -11.12 -29.14
N GLU A 81 -3.07 -11.17 -29.28
CA GLU A 81 -2.21 -12.04 -28.48
C GLU A 81 -2.10 -11.51 -27.03
N ALA A 82 -1.95 -10.21 -26.85
CA ALA A 82 -1.96 -9.59 -25.51
C ALA A 82 -3.27 -9.91 -24.76
N MET A 83 -4.41 -9.78 -25.43
CA MET A 83 -5.72 -10.12 -24.83
C MET A 83 -5.85 -11.60 -24.50
N ARG A 84 -5.34 -12.49 -25.36
CA ARG A 84 -5.33 -13.93 -25.13
C ARG A 84 -4.51 -14.29 -23.88
N ARG A 85 -3.30 -13.72 -23.74
CA ARG A 85 -2.43 -13.95 -22.59
C ARG A 85 -3.02 -13.40 -21.29
N PHE A 86 -3.55 -12.18 -21.34
CA PHE A 86 -4.24 -11.59 -20.21
C PHE A 86 -5.45 -12.45 -19.79
N GLY A 87 -6.29 -12.85 -20.74
CA GLY A 87 -7.43 -13.74 -20.49
C GLY A 87 -7.01 -15.09 -19.90
N HIS A 88 -5.87 -15.66 -20.35
CA HIS A 88 -5.31 -16.86 -19.77
C HIS A 88 -4.94 -16.66 -18.29
N VAL A 89 -4.27 -15.56 -17.95
CA VAL A 89 -3.93 -15.23 -16.55
C VAL A 89 -5.18 -15.11 -15.69
N VAL A 90 -6.21 -14.40 -16.17
CA VAL A 90 -7.50 -14.29 -15.46
C VAL A 90 -8.12 -15.67 -15.24
N TYR A 91 -8.13 -16.52 -16.28
CA TYR A 91 -8.65 -17.88 -16.18
C TYR A 91 -7.90 -18.73 -15.14
N VAL A 92 -6.57 -18.70 -15.18
CA VAL A 92 -5.73 -19.47 -14.25
C VAL A 92 -5.83 -18.93 -12.81
N LEU A 93 -6.19 -17.67 -12.61
CA LEU A 93 -6.44 -17.09 -11.29
C LEU A 93 -7.80 -17.49 -10.68
N LEU A 94 -8.75 -18.02 -11.46
CA LEU A 94 -10.10 -18.36 -10.96
C LEU A 94 -10.08 -19.22 -9.69
N PRO A 95 -9.29 -20.32 -9.57
CA PRO A 95 -9.22 -21.09 -8.33
C PRO A 95 -8.78 -20.26 -7.11
N GLY A 96 -7.82 -19.34 -7.31
CA GLY A 96 -7.39 -18.41 -6.27
C GLY A 96 -8.49 -17.43 -5.87
N LEU A 97 -9.25 -16.90 -6.85
CA LEU A 97 -10.38 -16.01 -6.59
C LEU A 97 -11.51 -16.73 -5.85
N VAL A 98 -11.80 -17.98 -6.22
CA VAL A 98 -12.77 -18.83 -5.48
C VAL A 98 -12.30 -19.05 -4.04
N LEU A 99 -11.04 -19.41 -3.83
CA LEU A 99 -10.45 -19.50 -2.49
C LEU A 99 -10.59 -18.19 -1.73
N GLY A 100 -10.27 -17.06 -2.37
CA GLY A 100 -10.42 -15.73 -1.77
C GLY A 100 -11.86 -15.44 -1.35
N TYR A 101 -12.84 -15.76 -2.19
CA TYR A 101 -14.26 -15.61 -1.87
C TYR A 101 -14.67 -16.46 -0.65
N LEU A 102 -14.21 -17.73 -0.58
CA LEU A 102 -14.48 -18.60 0.56
C LEU A 102 -13.84 -18.06 1.85
N ILE A 103 -12.61 -17.58 1.79
CA ILE A 103 -11.91 -16.96 2.93
C ILE A 103 -12.63 -15.69 3.37
N MET A 104 -13.02 -14.83 2.42
CA MET A 104 -13.82 -13.64 2.71
C MET A 104 -15.11 -14.02 3.45
N GLY A 105 -15.82 -15.03 2.98
CA GLY A 105 -17.03 -15.53 3.63
C GLY A 105 -16.79 -16.11 5.02
N LEU A 106 -15.64 -16.75 5.25
CA LEU A 106 -15.25 -17.26 6.57
C LEU A 106 -14.96 -16.14 7.56
N VAL A 107 -14.25 -15.09 7.12
CA VAL A 107 -13.86 -13.94 7.95
C VAL A 107 -15.04 -12.96 8.14
N TRP A 108 -15.86 -12.82 7.13
CA TRP A 108 -17.01 -11.91 7.08
C TRP A 108 -18.25 -12.61 6.49
N PRO A 109 -18.92 -13.50 7.27
CA PRO A 109 -20.02 -14.35 6.79
C PRO A 109 -21.16 -13.57 6.08
N TRP A 110 -21.48 -12.39 6.59
CA TRP A 110 -22.52 -11.55 5.99
C TRP A 110 -22.25 -11.21 4.52
N SER A 111 -20.96 -11.10 4.12
CA SER A 111 -20.59 -10.71 2.75
C SER A 111 -21.02 -11.69 1.67
N ILE A 112 -21.27 -12.95 2.02
CA ILE A 112 -21.64 -14.03 1.08
C ILE A 112 -23.10 -14.45 1.18
N MET A 113 -23.88 -13.86 2.09
CA MET A 113 -25.30 -14.18 2.23
C MET A 113 -26.14 -13.71 1.02
N GLU A 114 -25.73 -12.58 0.43
CA GLU A 114 -26.26 -12.08 -0.84
C GLU A 114 -25.10 -11.56 -1.70
N ALA A 115 -25.21 -11.71 -3.03
CA ALA A 115 -24.13 -11.37 -3.96
C ALA A 115 -23.76 -9.86 -3.97
N ASP A 116 -24.71 -9.00 -3.60
CA ASP A 116 -24.53 -7.54 -3.57
C ASP A 116 -24.12 -6.99 -2.19
N HIS A 117 -24.03 -7.84 -1.15
CA HIS A 117 -23.64 -7.41 0.19
C HIS A 117 -22.30 -6.66 0.27
N PRO A 118 -21.23 -7.08 -0.45
CA PRO A 118 -19.99 -6.29 -0.47
C PRO A 118 -20.19 -4.87 -1.02
N PHE A 119 -21.07 -4.69 -1.99
CA PHE A 119 -21.40 -3.36 -2.54
C PHE A 119 -22.27 -2.55 -1.58
N LYS A 120 -23.26 -3.18 -0.94
CA LYS A 120 -24.06 -2.55 0.13
C LYS A 120 -23.19 -2.06 1.28
N ALA A 121 -22.13 -2.82 1.62
CA ALA A 121 -21.17 -2.40 2.64
C ALA A 121 -20.43 -1.10 2.26
N LEU A 122 -20.03 -0.93 0.99
CA LEU A 122 -19.40 0.31 0.54
C LEU A 122 -20.29 1.52 0.78
N THR A 123 -21.58 1.40 0.45
CA THR A 123 -22.57 2.46 0.66
C THR A 123 -22.81 2.71 2.14
N TYR A 124 -23.00 1.66 2.94
CA TYR A 124 -23.22 1.76 4.37
C TYR A 124 -22.06 2.46 5.09
N PHE A 125 -20.83 2.03 4.84
CA PHE A 125 -19.67 2.60 5.50
C PHE A 125 -19.31 4.02 5.03
N SER A 126 -19.82 4.47 3.89
CA SER A 126 -19.68 5.87 3.46
C SER A 126 -20.55 6.84 4.30
N HIS A 127 -21.58 6.35 5.01
CA HIS A 127 -22.52 7.13 5.82
C HIS A 127 -22.53 6.73 7.30
N PHE A 128 -21.52 5.98 7.76
CA PHE A 128 -21.50 5.35 9.08
C PHE A 128 -21.49 6.32 10.28
N PHE A 129 -21.17 7.60 10.08
CA PHE A 129 -21.03 8.58 11.17
C PHE A 129 -22.32 9.33 11.46
N GLU A 130 -23.26 8.71 12.19
CA GLU A 130 -24.50 9.35 12.64
C GLU A 130 -24.31 10.25 13.89
N LYS A 131 -23.30 9.95 14.74
CA LYS A 131 -22.97 10.74 15.94
C LYS A 131 -21.50 11.19 15.88
N PRO A 132 -21.22 12.35 15.29
CA PRO A 132 -19.86 12.85 15.17
C PRO A 132 -19.31 13.25 16.54
N TRP A 133 -18.12 12.74 16.89
CA TRP A 133 -17.33 13.30 17.97
C TRP A 133 -16.24 14.22 17.41
N LYS A 134 -15.56 14.92 18.32
CA LYS A 134 -14.48 15.84 17.96
C LYS A 134 -13.12 15.23 18.28
N GLU A 135 -12.14 15.52 17.44
CA GLU A 135 -10.73 15.19 17.65
C GLU A 135 -9.89 16.45 17.61
N MET A 136 -8.78 16.41 18.33
CA MET A 136 -7.79 17.49 18.32
C MET A 136 -6.97 17.40 17.03
N PHE A 137 -6.97 18.48 16.26
CA PHE A 137 -6.11 18.62 15.09
C PHE A 137 -5.70 20.10 14.93
N ASP A 138 -4.42 20.35 14.75
CA ASP A 138 -3.83 21.69 14.56
C ASP A 138 -4.28 22.69 15.63
N GLY A 139 -4.25 22.27 16.90
CA GLY A 139 -4.62 23.11 18.05
C GLY A 139 -6.13 23.37 18.22
N ALA A 140 -6.99 22.80 17.38
CA ALA A 140 -8.43 22.96 17.43
C ALA A 140 -9.18 21.62 17.59
N LEU A 141 -10.36 21.68 18.24
CA LEU A 141 -11.30 20.54 18.27
C LEU A 141 -12.13 20.53 16.99
N VAL A 142 -11.81 19.64 16.08
CA VAL A 142 -12.50 19.47 14.79
C VAL A 142 -13.47 18.30 14.86
N SER A 143 -14.67 18.48 14.31
CA SER A 143 -15.64 17.39 14.15
C SER A 143 -15.11 16.36 13.16
N VAL A 144 -15.23 15.07 13.50
CA VAL A 144 -14.67 13.97 12.67
C VAL A 144 -15.14 14.00 11.20
N PRO A 145 -16.42 14.28 10.89
CA PRO A 145 -16.86 14.43 9.50
C PRO A 145 -16.26 15.65 8.77
N ASP A 146 -15.82 16.65 9.52
CA ASP A 146 -15.33 17.93 8.98
C ASP A 146 -13.79 17.99 8.91
N MET A 147 -13.10 16.83 9.12
CA MET A 147 -11.65 16.76 9.07
C MET A 147 -11.11 17.30 7.74
N PRO A 148 -10.11 18.22 7.77
CA PRO A 148 -9.56 18.79 6.57
C PRO A 148 -8.79 17.73 5.74
N TRP A 149 -8.65 17.97 4.45
CA TRP A 149 -7.88 17.11 3.55
C TRP A 149 -6.43 16.93 3.99
N SER A 150 -5.87 17.91 4.71
CA SER A 150 -4.51 17.90 5.24
C SER A 150 -4.30 16.97 6.42
N TYR A 151 -5.38 16.46 7.06
CA TYR A 151 -5.27 15.63 8.26
C TYR A 151 -4.31 14.45 8.09
N LEU A 152 -4.54 13.59 7.08
CA LEU A 152 -3.67 12.45 6.84
C LEU A 152 -2.26 12.83 6.41
N PRO A 153 -2.05 13.69 5.40
CA PRO A 153 -0.69 14.10 5.01
C PRO A 153 0.12 14.67 6.17
N THR A 154 -0.51 15.52 7.00
CA THR A 154 0.15 16.07 8.19
C THR A 154 0.55 14.96 9.16
N LEU A 155 -0.38 14.07 9.52
CA LEU A 155 -0.04 12.99 10.45
C LEU A 155 1.02 12.03 9.91
N PHE A 156 0.97 11.69 8.62
CA PHE A 156 2.03 10.86 8.01
C PHE A 156 3.38 11.58 8.03
N ALA A 157 3.41 12.88 7.74
CA ALA A 157 4.63 13.69 7.79
C ALA A 157 5.22 13.77 9.20
N LEU A 158 4.38 13.77 10.24
CA LEU A 158 4.79 13.95 11.63
C LEU A 158 5.01 12.62 12.40
N GLN A 159 4.44 11.51 11.96
CA GLN A 159 4.52 10.22 12.67
C GLN A 159 5.47 9.22 12.02
N LEU A 160 5.83 9.40 10.75
CA LEU A 160 6.79 8.52 10.08
C LEU A 160 8.23 9.05 10.26
N PRO A 161 9.23 8.13 10.32
CA PRO A 161 10.63 8.52 10.35
C PRO A 161 11.00 9.39 9.14
N GLU A 162 11.77 10.45 9.35
CA GLU A 162 12.18 11.41 8.30
C GLU A 162 12.91 10.71 7.16
N ILE A 163 13.78 9.76 7.49
CA ILE A 163 14.52 9.00 6.47
C ILE A 163 13.57 8.20 5.57
N LEU A 164 12.50 7.65 6.14
CA LEU A 164 11.47 6.94 5.38
C LEU A 164 10.74 7.90 4.42
N LEU A 165 10.38 9.09 4.88
CA LEU A 165 9.70 10.11 4.07
C LEU A 165 10.56 10.56 2.88
N VAL A 166 11.84 10.88 3.13
CA VAL A 166 12.78 11.29 2.08
C VAL A 166 12.95 10.18 1.03
N LEU A 167 13.18 8.94 1.47
CA LEU A 167 13.35 7.81 0.57
C LEU A 167 12.06 7.43 -0.15
N LEU A 168 10.89 7.61 0.48
CA LEU A 168 9.59 7.41 -0.15
C LEU A 168 9.39 8.39 -1.31
N ILE A 169 9.64 9.69 -1.06
CA ILE A 169 9.54 10.72 -2.11
C ILE A 169 10.48 10.39 -3.27
N ALA A 170 11.74 10.05 -2.97
CA ALA A 170 12.70 9.64 -3.99
C ALA A 170 12.23 8.39 -4.76
N GLY A 171 11.60 7.42 -4.09
CA GLY A 171 11.03 6.22 -4.70
C GLY A 171 9.84 6.50 -5.61
N VAL A 172 8.94 7.41 -5.20
CA VAL A 172 7.82 7.87 -6.03
C VAL A 172 8.35 8.57 -7.30
N VAL A 173 9.26 9.53 -7.14
CA VAL A 173 9.91 10.23 -8.27
C VAL A 173 10.64 9.23 -9.15
N GLY A 174 11.39 8.30 -8.57
CA GLY A 174 12.10 7.23 -9.28
C GLY A 174 11.17 6.30 -10.07
N THR A 175 9.98 6.02 -9.56
CA THR A 175 8.95 5.25 -10.28
C THR A 175 8.50 6.02 -11.53
N PHE A 176 8.07 7.27 -11.39
CA PHE A 176 7.57 8.06 -12.52
C PHE A 176 8.66 8.32 -13.56
N THR A 177 9.90 8.61 -13.16
CA THR A 177 11.01 8.73 -14.09
C THR A 177 11.31 7.42 -14.81
N SER A 178 11.17 6.27 -14.16
CA SER A 178 11.36 4.94 -14.76
C SER A 178 10.32 4.64 -15.85
N LEU A 179 9.10 5.19 -15.76
CA LEU A 179 8.07 4.95 -16.78
C LEU A 179 8.47 5.44 -18.17
N SER A 180 9.19 6.56 -18.24
CA SER A 180 9.67 7.15 -19.51
C SER A 180 10.97 6.54 -20.03
N ARG A 181 11.70 5.77 -19.22
CA ARG A 181 13.01 5.19 -19.59
C ARG A 181 12.85 3.94 -20.45
N ALA A 182 13.58 3.87 -21.55
CA ALA A 182 13.57 2.71 -22.45
C ALA A 182 14.39 1.51 -21.91
N ASP A 183 15.41 1.78 -21.07
CA ASP A 183 16.28 0.77 -20.46
C ASP A 183 15.64 0.00 -19.29
N VAL A 184 14.46 0.42 -18.83
CA VAL A 184 13.68 -0.25 -17.78
C VAL A 184 12.61 -1.12 -18.42
N SER A 185 12.62 -2.43 -18.11
CA SER A 185 11.61 -3.37 -18.64
C SER A 185 10.19 -3.02 -18.18
N ALA A 186 9.19 -3.27 -19.02
CA ALA A 186 7.77 -3.04 -18.68
C ALA A 186 7.34 -3.76 -17.41
N ARG A 187 7.84 -4.98 -17.20
CA ARG A 187 7.60 -5.76 -15.98
C ARG A 187 8.04 -5.01 -14.73
N ARG A 188 9.25 -4.42 -14.75
CA ARG A 188 9.76 -3.63 -13.63
C ARG A 188 8.97 -2.33 -13.44
N LYS A 189 8.61 -1.64 -14.53
CA LYS A 189 7.72 -0.46 -14.50
C LYS A 189 6.40 -0.78 -13.83
N THR A 190 5.78 -1.90 -14.20
CA THR A 190 4.52 -2.40 -13.63
C THR A 190 4.64 -2.65 -12.12
N MET A 191 5.66 -3.38 -11.67
CA MET A 191 5.86 -3.66 -10.24
C MET A 191 6.07 -2.38 -9.42
N LEU A 192 6.88 -1.44 -9.92
CA LEU A 192 7.11 -0.15 -9.29
C LEU A 192 5.82 0.68 -9.22
N LEU A 193 5.05 0.72 -10.31
CA LEU A 193 3.79 1.46 -10.36
C LEU A 193 2.76 0.86 -9.39
N MET A 194 2.60 -0.45 -9.35
CA MET A 194 1.72 -1.13 -8.39
C MET A 194 2.09 -0.81 -6.94
N LEU A 195 3.38 -0.87 -6.61
CA LEU A 195 3.86 -0.59 -5.27
C LEU A 195 3.65 0.89 -4.91
N THR A 196 3.90 1.81 -5.85
CA THR A 196 3.66 3.24 -5.67
C THR A 196 2.17 3.53 -5.47
N LEU A 197 1.29 2.90 -6.25
CA LEU A 197 -0.15 3.04 -6.08
C LEU A 197 -0.62 2.49 -4.73
N ALA A 198 -0.10 1.33 -4.30
CA ALA A 198 -0.42 0.77 -2.99
C ALA A 198 0.03 1.68 -1.84
N ALA A 199 1.15 2.41 -2.01
CA ALA A 199 1.68 3.34 -1.01
C ALA A 199 0.94 4.70 -0.99
N THR A 200 0.44 5.20 -2.13
CA THR A 200 0.01 6.60 -2.24
C THR A 200 -1.47 6.78 -2.60
N LEU A 201 -2.04 5.89 -3.42
CA LEU A 201 -3.41 6.04 -3.92
C LEU A 201 -4.48 6.07 -2.82
N PRO A 202 -4.42 5.24 -1.76
CA PRO A 202 -5.41 5.30 -0.67
C PRO A 202 -5.42 6.66 0.02
N LEU A 203 -4.26 7.26 0.23
CA LEU A 203 -4.13 8.58 0.83
C LEU A 203 -4.71 9.65 -0.10
N ALA A 204 -4.38 9.60 -1.39
CA ALA A 204 -4.92 10.53 -2.37
C ALA A 204 -6.45 10.47 -2.46
N ILE A 205 -7.03 9.25 -2.44
CA ILE A 205 -8.48 9.06 -2.39
C ILE A 205 -9.07 9.65 -1.11
N ALA A 206 -8.44 9.42 0.05
CA ALA A 206 -8.92 9.96 1.32
C ALA A 206 -8.86 11.49 1.38
N MET A 207 -7.82 12.10 0.82
CA MET A 207 -7.71 13.56 0.71
C MET A 207 -8.84 14.18 -0.13
N VAL A 208 -9.24 13.50 -1.21
CA VAL A 208 -10.33 13.96 -2.10
C VAL A 208 -11.71 13.68 -1.51
N LYS A 209 -11.92 12.46 -1.01
CA LYS A 209 -13.23 12.00 -0.52
C LYS A 209 -13.54 12.44 0.92
N ARG A 210 -12.52 12.81 1.70
CA ARG A 210 -12.63 13.23 3.11
C ARG A 210 -13.52 12.31 3.94
N PRO A 211 -13.22 11.01 4.02
CA PRO A 211 -13.98 10.12 4.87
C PRO A 211 -13.83 10.54 6.33
N ALA A 212 -14.79 10.17 7.17
CA ALA A 212 -14.71 10.41 8.60
C ALA A 212 -13.49 9.68 9.21
N LEU A 213 -12.43 10.43 9.56
CA LEU A 213 -11.16 9.92 10.07
C LEU A 213 -10.98 10.32 11.53
N TYR A 214 -10.47 9.39 12.34
CA TYR A 214 -10.26 9.55 13.75
C TYR A 214 -9.16 8.63 14.28
N ASN A 215 -8.61 8.97 15.45
CA ASN A 215 -7.52 8.22 16.10
C ASN A 215 -6.27 8.10 15.21
N GLY A 216 -5.85 9.18 14.59
CA GLY A 216 -4.60 9.25 13.85
C GLY A 216 -4.60 8.48 12.53
N ILE A 217 -3.44 7.93 12.17
CA ILE A 217 -3.21 7.22 10.90
C ILE A 217 -3.69 5.75 10.92
N ARG A 218 -4.35 5.29 11.97
CA ARG A 218 -4.66 3.87 12.19
C ARG A 218 -5.38 3.20 11.03
N HIS A 219 -6.28 3.91 10.37
CA HIS A 219 -7.06 3.39 9.23
C HIS A 219 -6.21 3.14 7.99
N PHE A 220 -5.01 3.73 7.94
CA PHE A 220 -4.08 3.70 6.81
C PHE A 220 -2.75 3.00 7.13
N ILE A 221 -2.64 2.27 8.24
CA ILE A 221 -1.43 1.50 8.58
C ILE A 221 -1.02 0.55 7.43
N PHE A 222 -1.99 0.06 6.67
CA PHE A 222 -1.75 -0.86 5.54
C PHE A 222 -0.94 -0.24 4.38
N VAL A 223 -0.81 1.09 4.30
CA VAL A 223 0.03 1.74 3.29
C VAL A 223 1.51 1.83 3.72
N ILE A 224 1.80 1.69 5.01
CA ILE A 224 3.17 1.79 5.55
C ILE A 224 4.11 0.72 4.97
N PRO A 225 3.74 -0.58 4.91
CA PRO A 225 4.59 -1.59 4.31
C PRO A 225 4.97 -1.32 2.85
N PRO A 226 4.05 -0.99 1.92
CA PRO A 226 4.43 -0.59 0.57
C PRO A 226 5.26 0.70 0.52
N MET A 227 5.04 1.67 1.41
CA MET A 227 5.91 2.85 1.54
C MET A 227 7.33 2.44 1.94
N ALA A 228 7.48 1.58 2.93
CA ALA A 228 8.78 1.08 3.37
C ALA A 228 9.50 0.28 2.27
N ALA A 229 8.78 -0.55 1.52
CA ALA A 229 9.34 -1.28 0.40
C ALA A 229 9.83 -0.33 -0.71
N LEU A 230 9.06 0.69 -1.06
CA LEU A 230 9.44 1.68 -2.06
C LEU A 230 10.64 2.51 -1.60
N ALA A 231 10.69 2.91 -0.33
CA ALA A 231 11.83 3.58 0.28
C ALA A 231 13.09 2.70 0.26
N GLY A 232 12.96 1.41 0.57
CA GLY A 232 14.06 0.43 0.50
C GLY A 232 14.62 0.28 -0.94
N ILE A 233 13.75 0.22 -1.94
CA ILE A 233 14.15 0.20 -3.37
C ILE A 233 14.89 1.49 -3.72
N SER A 234 14.38 2.63 -3.27
CA SER A 234 15.01 3.94 -3.49
C SER A 234 16.40 4.02 -2.87
N PHE A 235 16.54 3.55 -1.63
CA PHE A 235 17.83 3.46 -0.97
C PHE A 235 18.82 2.56 -1.75
N ALA A 236 18.38 1.38 -2.17
CA ALA A 236 19.19 0.45 -2.95
C ALA A 236 19.65 1.08 -4.29
N TRP A 237 18.79 1.84 -4.97
CA TRP A 237 19.18 2.59 -6.17
C TRP A 237 20.23 3.65 -5.87
N GLY A 238 20.02 4.44 -4.79
CA GLY A 238 21.00 5.45 -4.35
C GLY A 238 22.35 4.83 -4.00
N MET A 239 22.35 3.71 -3.27
CA MET A 239 23.58 2.99 -2.93
C MET A 239 24.31 2.43 -4.16
N ASN A 240 23.58 1.91 -5.15
CA ASN A 240 24.16 1.43 -6.38
C ASN A 240 24.74 2.59 -7.21
N TRP A 241 24.05 3.72 -7.28
CA TRP A 241 24.56 4.93 -7.92
C TRP A 241 25.84 5.44 -7.26
N LEU A 242 25.89 5.49 -5.92
CA LEU A 242 27.09 5.85 -5.15
C LEU A 242 28.24 4.87 -5.42
N LYS A 243 27.94 3.57 -5.52
CA LYS A 243 28.96 2.55 -5.82
C LYS A 243 29.67 2.81 -7.14
N VAL A 244 28.93 3.25 -8.15
CA VAL A 244 29.48 3.50 -9.49
C VAL A 244 30.19 4.85 -9.56
N ASN A 245 29.58 5.92 -9.00
CA ASN A 245 30.02 7.29 -9.24
C ASN A 245 30.85 7.87 -8.09
N HIS A 246 30.56 7.48 -6.83
CA HIS A 246 31.11 8.11 -5.64
C HIS A 246 31.30 7.12 -4.48
N ARG A 247 32.02 6.02 -4.74
CA ARG A 247 32.15 4.88 -3.79
C ARG A 247 32.56 5.29 -2.38
N ARG A 248 33.38 6.34 -2.23
CA ARG A 248 33.83 6.86 -0.93
C ARG A 248 32.69 7.33 -0.01
N TRP A 249 31.54 7.69 -0.55
CA TRP A 249 30.40 8.16 0.21
C TRP A 249 29.44 7.06 0.66
N GLN A 250 29.62 5.82 0.19
CA GLN A 250 28.75 4.69 0.58
C GLN A 250 28.71 4.47 2.11
N PRO A 251 29.85 4.47 2.84
CA PRO A 251 29.80 4.29 4.29
C PRO A 251 29.02 5.40 4.99
N ALA A 252 29.18 6.65 4.56
CA ALA A 252 28.45 7.78 5.10
C ALA A 252 26.94 7.66 4.83
N ALA A 253 26.53 7.30 3.61
CA ALA A 253 25.11 7.06 3.28
C ALA A 253 24.51 5.92 4.10
N MET A 254 25.27 4.83 4.32
CA MET A 254 24.85 3.72 5.17
C MET A 254 24.69 4.17 6.63
N ALA A 255 25.64 4.97 7.15
CA ALA A 255 25.58 5.50 8.50
C ALA A 255 24.37 6.42 8.71
N VAL A 256 24.08 7.32 7.77
CA VAL A 256 22.89 8.18 7.80
C VAL A 256 21.61 7.35 7.77
N PHE A 257 21.54 6.34 6.92
CA PHE A 257 20.38 5.45 6.86
C PHE A 257 20.20 4.67 8.17
N ALA A 258 21.27 4.07 8.70
CA ALA A 258 21.22 3.34 9.96
C ALA A 258 20.80 4.25 11.12
N PHE A 259 21.37 5.45 11.21
CA PHE A 259 21.02 6.45 12.22
C PHE A 259 19.54 6.85 12.11
N GLY A 260 19.06 7.15 10.90
CA GLY A 260 17.65 7.51 10.66
C GLY A 260 16.64 6.41 10.99
N LEU A 261 17.06 5.12 11.03
CA LEU A 261 16.23 4.01 11.49
C LEU A 261 16.36 3.77 13.01
N LEU A 262 17.54 3.94 13.56
CA LEU A 262 17.79 3.67 14.99
C LEU A 262 17.23 4.77 15.90
N LEU A 263 17.19 6.00 15.41
CA LEU A 263 16.71 7.14 16.19
C LEU A 263 15.22 6.96 16.59
N PRO A 264 14.26 6.72 15.68
CA PRO A 264 12.87 6.44 16.07
C PRO A 264 12.73 5.20 16.95
N LEU A 265 13.58 4.17 16.75
CA LEU A 265 13.57 2.96 17.58
C LEU A 265 13.94 3.29 19.04
N SER A 266 14.93 4.16 19.25
CA SER A 266 15.34 4.60 20.60
C SER A 266 14.21 5.36 21.30
N GLU A 267 13.45 6.16 20.57
CA GLU A 267 12.31 6.90 21.10
C GLU A 267 11.13 5.99 21.41
N MET A 268 10.84 5.01 20.56
CA MET A 268 9.80 4.00 20.83
C MET A 268 10.11 3.24 22.14
N ILE A 269 11.38 2.91 22.40
CA ILE A 269 11.78 2.28 23.68
C ILE A 269 11.51 3.21 24.87
N ARG A 270 11.76 4.50 24.74
CA ARG A 270 11.50 5.50 25.79
C ARG A 270 10.00 5.73 26.02
N LEU A 271 9.20 5.66 24.97
CA LEU A 271 7.75 5.87 25.03
C LEU A 271 6.98 4.62 25.47
N HIS A 272 7.63 3.47 25.59
CA HIS A 272 6.94 2.23 25.97
C HIS A 272 6.15 2.39 27.29
N PRO A 273 4.86 2.00 27.35
CA PRO A 273 4.03 1.31 26.32
C PRO A 273 3.19 2.25 25.43
N TYR A 274 3.55 3.51 25.31
CA TYR A 274 2.78 4.56 24.61
C TYR A 274 3.35 4.92 23.22
N GLU A 275 3.94 3.96 22.51
CA GLU A 275 4.62 4.18 21.20
C GLU A 275 3.72 4.85 20.15
N TYR A 276 2.40 4.74 20.28
CA TYR A 276 1.44 5.38 19.38
C TYR A 276 1.41 6.92 19.52
N THR A 277 2.01 7.47 20.57
CA THR A 277 2.15 8.92 20.76
C THR A 277 3.44 9.49 20.14
N HIS A 278 4.20 8.65 19.45
CA HIS A 278 5.44 9.08 18.79
C HIS A 278 5.16 10.10 17.68
N PHE A 279 5.92 11.18 17.70
CA PHE A 279 6.06 12.15 16.64
C PHE A 279 7.55 12.28 16.29
N ASN A 280 7.85 12.54 15.02
CA ASN A 280 9.23 12.71 14.56
C ASN A 280 9.78 14.10 14.92
N HIS A 281 11.07 14.35 14.64
CA HIS A 281 11.76 15.59 15.04
C HIS A 281 11.36 16.81 14.21
N ILE A 282 10.50 16.69 13.17
CA ILE A 282 9.98 17.84 12.42
C ILE A 282 9.12 18.73 13.32
N VAL A 283 8.51 18.15 14.35
CA VAL A 283 7.62 18.88 15.28
C VAL A 283 8.39 19.44 16.49
N GLY A 284 9.53 18.91 16.81
CA GLY A 284 10.33 19.27 18.00
C GLY A 284 10.19 18.30 19.15
#